data_8474e6ff1577c0b20ec01cac5898123a
#
_entry.id   8474e6ff1577c0b20ec01cac5898123a
#
_cell.length_a   1.000
_cell.length_b   1.000
_cell.length_c   1.000
_cell.angle_alpha   90.00
_cell.angle_beta   90.00
_cell.angle_gamma   90.00
#
_symmetry.space_group_name_H-M   'P 1'
#
loop_
_entity.id
_entity.type
_entity.pdbx_description
1 polymer ?
#
loop_
_entity_poly.entity_id
_entity_poly.type
_entity_poly.pdbx_seq_one_letter_code
_entity_poly.pdbx_strand_id
1 'polypeptide(L)'
;ENVFSLNSTKEVIEFVTKNPNAIGVIGMDAVAEPYPEWQSLIDNVNVLAVRNVKNSNNNQTYYKPSQANLGAGLYPLKRSIYVLNYQGFAGLGTGFASFVVGDIGQRIVLKSNLLPITIPDRSINIRKDINK
;
A
#
# COMPACT_ATOMS: atom_id res chain seq x y z
N GLU A 1 28.64 8.81 -0.06
CA GLU A 1 27.46 7.93 -0.19
C GLU A 1 26.25 8.69 0.31
N ASN A 2 25.26 8.91 -0.57
CA ASN A 2 24.11 9.78 -0.25
C ASN A 2 22.85 8.96 0.08
N VAL A 3 23.01 7.71 0.50
CA VAL A 3 21.90 6.82 0.88
C VAL A 3 22.13 6.36 2.31
N PHE A 4 21.11 6.54 3.14
CA PHE A 4 21.11 6.11 4.53
C PHE A 4 19.71 5.70 4.97
N SER A 5 19.62 4.90 6.01
CA SER A 5 18.36 4.47 6.61
C SER A 5 18.08 5.24 7.89
N LEU A 6 16.80 5.50 8.15
CA LEU A 6 16.28 6.07 9.39
C LEU A 6 15.48 5.00 10.14
N ASN A 7 15.28 5.19 11.43
CA ASN A 7 14.70 4.16 12.29
C ASN A 7 13.16 4.04 12.15
N SER A 8 12.50 5.07 11.63
CA SER A 8 11.04 5.09 11.51
C SER A 8 10.56 5.83 10.27
N THR A 9 9.36 5.50 9.81
CA THR A 9 8.67 6.21 8.72
C THR A 9 8.50 7.69 9.02
N LYS A 10 8.19 8.04 10.28
CA LYS A 10 8.07 9.43 10.73
C LYS A 10 9.36 10.20 10.52
N GLU A 11 10.48 9.65 10.94
CA GLU A 11 11.80 10.27 10.74
C GLU A 11 12.13 10.51 9.26
N VAL A 12 11.73 9.58 8.38
CA VAL A 12 11.92 9.76 6.93
C VAL A 12 11.09 10.94 6.43
N ILE A 13 9.83 11.06 6.83
CA ILE A 13 8.94 12.15 6.43
C ILE A 13 9.49 13.49 6.94
N GLU A 14 9.86 13.56 8.21
CA GLU A 14 10.45 14.76 8.81
C GLU A 14 11.76 15.18 8.13
N PHE A 15 12.59 14.20 7.78
CA PHE A 15 13.85 14.47 7.08
C PHE A 15 13.60 15.06 5.69
N VAL A 16 12.71 14.47 4.90
CA VAL A 16 12.37 14.95 3.57
C VAL A 16 11.74 16.34 3.62
N THR A 17 10.86 16.60 4.60
CA THR A 17 10.24 17.91 4.78
C THR A 17 11.28 19.01 5.10
N LYS A 18 12.32 18.67 5.85
CA LYS A 18 13.40 19.62 6.20
C LYS A 18 14.46 19.77 5.09
N ASN A 19 14.54 18.82 4.18
CA ASN A 19 15.58 18.78 3.13
C ASN A 19 14.95 18.73 1.73
N PRO A 20 14.73 19.87 1.05
CA PRO A 20 14.02 19.93 -0.23
C PRO A 20 14.64 19.09 -1.36
N ASN A 21 15.92 18.75 -1.25
CA ASN A 21 16.63 17.93 -2.24
C ASN A 21 16.68 16.43 -1.86
N ALA A 22 16.01 16.04 -0.79
CA ALA A 22 15.98 14.66 -0.35
C ALA A 22 14.79 13.90 -0.96
N ILE A 23 14.99 12.61 -1.21
CA ILE A 23 13.94 11.67 -1.62
C ILE A 23 13.82 10.60 -0.55
N GLY A 24 12.62 10.42 0.00
CA GLY A 24 12.29 9.35 0.95
C GLY A 24 11.58 8.19 0.28
N VAL A 25 11.85 6.98 0.76
CA VAL A 25 11.12 5.76 0.35
C VAL A 25 10.39 5.22 1.58
N ILE A 26 9.07 5.22 1.53
CA ILE A 26 8.18 4.78 2.63
C ILE A 26 7.04 3.93 2.10
N GLY A 27 6.29 3.29 2.99
CA GLY A 27 5.08 2.56 2.62
C GLY A 27 3.97 3.50 2.11
N MET A 28 3.20 3.03 1.14
CA MET A 28 2.09 3.80 0.56
C MET A 28 0.99 4.09 1.61
N ASP A 29 0.79 3.18 2.54
CA ASP A 29 -0.14 3.31 3.66
C ASP A 29 0.10 4.57 4.49
N ALA A 30 1.36 4.90 4.76
CA ALA A 30 1.74 6.09 5.53
C ALA A 30 1.40 7.42 4.83
N VAL A 31 1.26 7.41 3.50
CA VAL A 31 0.91 8.60 2.72
C VAL A 31 -0.59 8.66 2.41
N ALA A 32 -1.20 7.50 2.18
CA ALA A 32 -2.61 7.42 1.80
C ALA A 32 -3.56 7.63 3.00
N GLU A 33 -3.18 7.12 4.18
CA GLU A 33 -3.92 7.28 5.45
C GLU A 33 -2.94 7.65 6.57
N PRO A 34 -2.37 8.87 6.56
CA PRO A 34 -1.42 9.28 7.57
C PRO A 34 -2.09 9.37 8.94
N TYR A 35 -1.32 9.09 9.99
CA TYR A 35 -1.76 9.41 11.34
C TYR A 35 -2.05 10.91 11.45
N PRO A 36 -3.07 11.32 12.24
CA PRO A 36 -3.46 12.73 12.35
C PRO A 36 -2.31 13.69 12.68
N GLU A 37 -1.36 13.21 13.48
CA GLU A 37 -0.15 13.95 13.89
C GLU A 37 0.88 14.14 12.74
N TRP A 38 0.77 13.36 11.65
CA TRP A 38 1.68 13.45 10.49
C TRP A 38 1.06 14.18 9.30
N GLN A 39 -0.23 14.49 9.37
CA GLN A 39 -0.98 15.08 8.25
C GLN A 39 -0.28 16.33 7.72
N SER A 40 0.07 17.26 8.60
CA SER A 40 0.76 18.50 8.23
C SER A 40 2.15 18.29 7.59
N LEU A 41 2.83 17.19 7.94
CA LEU A 41 4.11 16.84 7.34
C LEU A 41 3.91 16.26 5.94
N ILE A 42 2.90 15.40 5.78
CA ILE A 42 2.56 14.78 4.48
C ILE A 42 2.08 15.82 3.48
N ASP A 43 1.31 16.82 3.91
CA ASP A 43 0.83 17.91 3.05
C ASP A 43 1.99 18.76 2.45
N ASN A 44 3.16 18.71 3.07
CA ASN A 44 4.36 19.44 2.61
C ASN A 44 5.30 18.59 1.74
N VAL A 45 4.97 17.32 1.46
CA VAL A 45 5.78 16.45 0.60
C VAL A 45 5.03 16.09 -0.67
N ASN A 46 5.78 15.85 -1.76
CA ASN A 46 5.21 15.46 -3.05
C ASN A 46 5.46 13.98 -3.32
N VAL A 47 4.39 13.24 -3.61
CA VAL A 47 4.48 11.85 -4.05
C VAL A 47 4.95 11.80 -5.50
N LEU A 48 6.14 11.25 -5.72
CA LEU A 48 6.75 11.14 -7.03
C LEU A 48 6.13 10.01 -7.86
N ALA A 49 5.94 10.28 -9.13
CA ALA A 49 5.63 9.24 -10.10
C ALA A 49 6.92 8.60 -10.62
N VAL A 50 6.89 7.29 -10.87
CA VAL A 50 8.05 6.50 -11.29
C VAL A 50 7.74 5.78 -12.60
N ARG A 51 8.75 5.67 -13.46
CA ARG A 51 8.67 4.93 -14.72
C ARG A 51 9.56 3.69 -14.67
N ASN A 52 9.07 2.58 -15.21
CA ASN A 52 9.90 1.40 -15.45
C ASN A 52 10.62 1.53 -16.79
N VAL A 53 11.91 1.77 -16.76
CA VAL A 53 12.73 1.93 -17.98
C VAL A 53 12.85 0.61 -18.77
N LYS A 54 12.82 -0.56 -18.10
CA LYS A 54 12.98 -1.88 -18.75
C LYS A 54 11.77 -2.29 -19.58
N ASN A 55 10.57 -1.80 -19.24
CA ASN A 55 9.32 -2.13 -19.95
C ASN A 55 8.87 -1.03 -20.91
N SER A 56 9.75 -0.08 -21.22
CA SER A 56 9.38 1.06 -22.06
C SER A 56 9.44 0.71 -23.55
N ASN A 57 8.39 0.12 -24.07
CA ASN A 57 8.09 0.17 -25.50
C ASN A 57 7.80 1.64 -25.91
N ASN A 58 8.82 2.52 -25.82
CA ASN A 58 8.72 3.97 -26.07
C ASN A 58 7.66 4.75 -25.25
N ASN A 59 7.00 4.14 -24.28
CA ASN A 59 6.03 4.82 -23.45
C ASN A 59 6.76 5.58 -22.30
N GLN A 60 6.75 6.90 -22.37
CA GLN A 60 7.37 7.79 -21.38
C GLN A 60 6.45 8.11 -20.18
N THR A 61 5.44 7.29 -19.92
CA THR A 61 4.46 7.53 -18.88
C THR A 61 5.02 7.19 -17.50
N TYR A 62 4.84 8.12 -16.57
CA TYR A 62 5.17 7.96 -15.15
C TYR A 62 3.91 7.65 -14.36
N TYR A 63 4.00 6.72 -13.44
CA TYR A 63 2.87 6.27 -12.63
C TYR A 63 3.11 6.60 -11.15
N LYS A 64 2.11 7.17 -10.49
CA LYS A 64 2.10 7.35 -9.03
C LYS A 64 1.75 6.02 -8.34
N PRO A 65 2.21 5.80 -7.09
CA PRO A 65 1.80 4.65 -6.31
C PRO A 65 0.29 4.72 -6.05
N SER A 66 -0.43 3.69 -6.47
CA SER A 66 -1.85 3.48 -6.19
C SER A 66 -2.18 1.99 -6.30
N GLN A 67 -3.23 1.54 -5.62
CA GLN A 67 -3.68 0.15 -5.73
C GLN A 67 -3.95 -0.25 -7.19
N ALA A 68 -4.56 0.64 -7.98
CA ALA A 68 -4.84 0.40 -9.39
C ALA A 68 -3.55 0.23 -10.22
N ASN A 69 -2.57 1.12 -10.05
CA ASN A 69 -1.31 1.05 -10.78
C ASN A 69 -0.44 -0.14 -10.33
N LEU A 70 -0.52 -0.52 -9.05
CA LEU A 70 0.13 -1.73 -8.53
C LEU A 70 -0.51 -3.00 -9.10
N GLY A 71 -1.84 -3.08 -9.12
CA GLY A 71 -2.59 -4.21 -9.66
C GLY A 71 -2.41 -4.39 -11.17
N ALA A 72 -2.35 -3.29 -11.91
CA ALA A 72 -2.07 -3.28 -13.34
C ALA A 72 -0.58 -3.53 -13.70
N GLY A 73 0.31 -3.64 -12.69
CA GLY A 73 1.75 -3.83 -12.92
C GLY A 73 2.47 -2.61 -13.51
N LEU A 74 1.84 -1.43 -13.47
CA LEU A 74 2.37 -0.19 -14.06
C LEU A 74 3.37 0.51 -13.14
N TYR A 75 3.20 0.39 -11.81
CA TYR A 75 4.12 0.96 -10.83
C TYR A 75 5.25 -0.02 -10.50
N PRO A 76 6.52 0.34 -10.73
CA PRO A 76 7.63 -0.60 -10.65
C PRO A 76 8.13 -0.92 -9.22
N LEU A 77 7.97 0.01 -8.27
CA LEU A 77 8.49 -0.12 -6.92
C LEU A 77 7.46 -0.82 -6.02
N LYS A 78 7.26 -2.11 -6.23
CA LYS A 78 6.36 -2.95 -5.44
C LYS A 78 7.14 -3.94 -4.58
N ARG A 79 6.62 -4.24 -3.39
CA ARG A 79 7.11 -5.31 -2.52
C ARG A 79 5.94 -6.18 -2.04
N SER A 80 6.17 -7.46 -1.89
CA SER A 80 5.21 -8.37 -1.27
C SER A 80 5.34 -8.31 0.26
N ILE A 81 4.20 -8.39 0.94
CA ILE A 81 4.13 -8.54 2.40
C ILE A 81 3.74 -9.99 2.68
N TYR A 82 4.48 -10.65 3.56
CA TYR A 82 4.28 -12.05 3.89
C TYR A 82 3.89 -12.21 5.36
N VAL A 83 2.97 -13.10 5.62
CA VAL A 83 2.69 -13.61 6.98
C VAL A 83 3.46 -14.92 7.15
N LEU A 84 4.38 -14.96 8.11
CA LEU A 84 5.16 -16.15 8.43
C LEU A 84 4.54 -16.84 9.66
N ASN A 85 4.07 -18.05 9.49
CA ASN A 85 3.61 -18.89 10.58
C ASN A 85 4.70 -19.88 10.96
N TYR A 86 5.19 -19.79 12.19
CA TYR A 86 6.25 -20.67 12.73
C TYR A 86 5.70 -21.88 13.50
N GLN A 87 4.38 -22.05 13.56
CA GLN A 87 3.74 -23.20 14.21
C GLN A 87 3.75 -24.41 13.26
N GLY A 88 4.32 -25.53 13.70
CA GLY A 88 4.33 -26.78 12.94
C GLY A 88 2.99 -27.56 12.98
N PHE A 89 1.94 -27.02 13.58
CA PHE A 89 0.63 -27.63 13.75
C PHE A 89 -0.51 -26.64 13.51
N ALA A 90 -1.73 -27.15 13.33
CA ALA A 90 -2.92 -26.34 13.19
C ALA A 90 -3.25 -25.65 14.53
N GLY A 91 -3.16 -24.32 14.56
CA GLY A 91 -3.36 -23.51 15.75
C GLY A 91 -3.68 -22.07 15.41
N LEU A 92 -3.48 -21.17 16.37
CA LEU A 92 -3.84 -19.75 16.25
C LEU A 92 -3.15 -19.08 15.05
N GLY A 93 -1.87 -19.41 14.79
CA GLY A 93 -1.12 -18.86 13.64
C GLY A 93 -1.73 -19.25 12.30
N THR A 94 -2.15 -20.52 12.15
CA THR A 94 -2.86 -21.00 10.95
C THR A 94 -4.22 -20.33 10.82
N GLY A 95 -4.96 -20.20 11.93
CA GLY A 95 -6.26 -19.51 11.96
C GLY A 95 -6.15 -18.05 11.54
N PHE A 96 -5.14 -17.33 12.05
CA PHE A 96 -4.88 -15.94 11.67
C PHE A 96 -4.49 -15.82 10.21
N ALA A 97 -3.60 -16.67 9.69
CA ALA A 97 -3.22 -16.67 8.29
C ALA A 97 -4.44 -16.92 7.38
N SER A 98 -5.29 -17.89 7.73
CA SER A 98 -6.54 -18.18 7.00
C SER A 98 -7.52 -17.00 7.04
N PHE A 99 -7.63 -16.31 8.18
CA PHE A 99 -8.44 -15.10 8.29
C PHE A 99 -7.92 -13.99 7.36
N VAL A 100 -6.60 -13.73 7.37
CA VAL A 100 -6.00 -12.67 6.54
C VAL A 100 -6.20 -12.96 5.05
N VAL A 101 -6.07 -14.21 4.60
CA VAL A 101 -6.28 -14.61 3.21
C VAL A 101 -7.76 -14.64 2.83
N GLY A 102 -8.65 -14.81 3.80
CA GLY A 102 -10.09 -14.83 3.59
C GLY A 102 -10.68 -13.48 3.19
N ASP A 103 -11.94 -13.48 2.75
CA ASP A 103 -12.65 -12.31 2.21
C ASP A 103 -12.62 -11.10 3.16
N ILE A 104 -12.87 -11.32 4.46
CA ILE A 104 -12.86 -10.23 5.47
C ILE A 104 -11.45 -9.64 5.60
N GLY A 105 -10.42 -10.48 5.71
CA GLY A 105 -9.04 -10.06 5.82
C GLY A 105 -8.59 -9.28 4.57
N GLN A 106 -8.94 -9.75 3.37
CA GLN A 106 -8.61 -9.06 2.12
C GLN A 106 -9.35 -7.73 1.95
N ARG A 107 -10.55 -7.58 2.52
CA ARG A 107 -11.24 -6.27 2.59
C ARG A 107 -10.52 -5.30 3.52
N ILE A 108 -9.96 -5.78 4.63
CA ILE A 108 -9.14 -4.95 5.53
C ILE A 108 -7.88 -4.51 4.79
N VAL A 109 -7.18 -5.43 4.13
CA VAL A 109 -5.99 -5.12 3.31
C VAL A 109 -6.32 -4.05 2.26
N LEU A 110 -7.45 -4.20 1.55
CA LEU A 110 -7.89 -3.23 0.55
C LEU A 110 -8.15 -1.86 1.16
N LYS A 111 -8.82 -1.80 2.32
CA LYS A 111 -9.10 -0.54 3.03
C LYS A 111 -7.84 0.13 3.56
N SER A 112 -6.81 -0.64 3.90
CA SER A 112 -5.51 -0.11 4.34
C SER A 112 -4.63 0.37 3.17
N ASN A 113 -5.21 0.66 2.02
CA ASN A 113 -4.51 1.10 0.80
C ASN A 113 -3.41 0.14 0.30
N LEU A 114 -3.46 -1.12 0.73
CA LEU A 114 -2.60 -2.18 0.22
C LEU A 114 -3.31 -2.95 -0.90
N LEU A 115 -2.54 -3.57 -1.79
CA LEU A 115 -3.11 -4.40 -2.84
C LEU A 115 -3.39 -5.80 -2.27
N PRO A 116 -4.67 -6.25 -2.21
CA PRO A 116 -5.02 -7.60 -1.77
C PRO A 116 -4.61 -8.64 -2.81
N ILE A 117 -4.38 -9.89 -2.37
CA ILE A 117 -4.10 -11.03 -3.25
C ILE A 117 -5.34 -11.36 -4.10
N THR A 118 -6.51 -11.32 -3.48
CA THR A 118 -7.81 -11.49 -4.14
C THR A 118 -8.64 -10.24 -3.93
N ILE A 119 -9.19 -9.70 -5.02
CA ILE A 119 -10.11 -8.56 -4.92
C ILE A 119 -11.45 -9.11 -4.43
N PRO A 120 -11.94 -8.67 -3.25
CA PRO A 120 -13.23 -9.13 -2.73
C PRO A 120 -14.38 -8.73 -3.67
N ASP A 121 -15.23 -9.69 -4.01
CA ASP A 121 -16.41 -9.43 -4.84
C ASP A 121 -17.37 -8.45 -4.14
N ARG A 122 -17.84 -7.46 -4.89
CA ARG A 122 -18.89 -6.54 -4.47
C ARG A 122 -20.22 -7.00 -5.06
N SER A 123 -20.86 -7.99 -4.43
CA SER A 123 -22.25 -8.29 -4.75
C SER A 123 -23.18 -7.31 -4.04
N ILE A 124 -23.90 -6.49 -4.81
CA ILE A 124 -24.94 -5.63 -4.28
C ILE A 124 -26.27 -6.37 -4.46
N ASN A 125 -26.81 -6.93 -3.38
CA ASN A 125 -28.16 -7.47 -3.37
C ASN A 125 -29.16 -6.33 -3.24
N ILE A 126 -29.73 -5.90 -4.37
CA ILE A 126 -30.84 -4.93 -4.36
C ILE A 126 -32.11 -5.69 -3.97
N ARG A 127 -32.64 -5.44 -2.78
CA ARG A 127 -33.99 -5.87 -2.42
C ARG A 127 -34.97 -5.14 -3.32
N LYS A 128 -35.67 -5.88 -4.19
CA LYS A 128 -36.71 -5.33 -5.07
C LYS A 128 -38.05 -5.06 -4.37
N ASP A 129 -38.23 -5.52 -3.15
CA ASP A 129 -39.47 -5.40 -2.40
C ASP A 129 -39.31 -4.36 -1.27
N ILE A 130 -39.52 -3.09 -1.63
CA ILE A 130 -39.93 -2.05 -0.70
C ILE A 130 -41.38 -1.69 -1.08
N ASN A 131 -42.29 -2.64 -0.91
CA ASN A 131 -43.72 -2.38 -0.94
C ASN A 131 -44.33 -3.05 0.27
N LYS A 132 -44.42 -2.34 1.40
CA LYS A 132 -45.61 -2.16 2.22
C LYS A 132 -45.37 -1.15 3.30
#